data_eaa57ed4ab280ecc389938fd02923f3c
#
_entry.id   eaa57ed4ab280ecc389938fd02923f3c
#
_cell.length_a   1.000
_cell.length_b   1.000
_cell.length_c   1.000
_cell.angle_alpha   90.00
_cell.angle_beta   90.00
_cell.angle_gamma   90.00
#
_symmetry.space_group_name_H-M   'P 1'
#
loop_
_entity.id
_entity.type
_entity.pdbx_description
1 polymer ?
#
loop_
_entity_poly.entity_id
_entity_poly.type
_entity_poly.pdbx_seq_one_letter_code
_entity_poly.pdbx_strand_id
1 'polypeptide(L)'
;NAENHHPLPLFRILLPIVMMVAVGAVMALMLLSGRAMGPMMLVFPLMMAFGLIAMFQPQEQQSDIDETRRVYLRHLDALTKRARANAVKQRAHFSYLHPEPAMLLTGVDSARVWERGAGTAESLQVRLGTGAMALCTPVEVDDPGSPEDLDPVCAVSLRRAVAAVGTVPGLS
;
A
#
# COMPACT_ATOMS: atom_id res chain seq x y z
N ASN A 1 -0.59 17.93 4.34
CA ASN A 1 -0.39 17.38 5.69
C ASN A 1 -1.72 17.42 6.42
N ALA A 2 -2.57 16.43 6.19
CA ALA A 2 -3.73 16.18 7.00
C ALA A 2 -3.33 15.09 7.99
N GLU A 3 -2.90 15.49 9.17
CA GLU A 3 -2.86 14.63 10.34
C GLU A 3 -4.30 14.22 10.63
N ASN A 4 -4.64 13.01 10.24
CA ASN A 4 -5.86 12.38 10.71
C ASN A 4 -5.67 12.07 12.20
N HIS A 5 -6.03 13.03 13.04
CA HIS A 5 -6.29 12.78 14.44
C HIS A 5 -7.49 11.82 14.47
N HIS A 6 -7.20 10.52 14.61
CA HIS A 6 -8.24 9.59 15.04
C HIS A 6 -8.70 10.07 16.42
N PRO A 7 -9.95 10.50 16.59
CA PRO A 7 -10.47 10.80 17.90
C PRO A 7 -10.31 9.51 18.70
N LEU A 8 -9.55 9.60 19.78
CA LEU A 8 -9.45 8.51 20.76
C LEU A 8 -10.88 8.09 21.06
N PRO A 9 -11.26 6.84 20.85
CA PRO A 9 -12.60 6.39 21.12
C PRO A 9 -12.81 6.47 22.63
N LEU A 10 -13.33 7.61 23.09
CA LEU A 10 -13.62 7.86 24.51
C LEU A 10 -14.43 6.72 25.13
N PHE A 11 -15.32 6.11 24.34
CA PHE A 11 -16.05 4.91 24.69
C PHE A 11 -15.15 3.72 25.05
N ARG A 12 -13.99 3.58 24.39
CA ARG A 12 -13.06 2.45 24.59
C ARG A 12 -12.33 2.54 25.94
N ILE A 13 -12.10 3.77 26.42
CA ILE A 13 -11.47 4.02 27.72
C ILE A 13 -12.54 4.12 28.83
N LEU A 14 -13.68 4.71 28.51
CA LEU A 14 -14.74 4.93 29.50
C LEU A 14 -15.44 3.62 29.90
N LEU A 15 -15.66 2.71 28.94
CA LEU A 15 -16.38 1.46 29.19
C LEU A 15 -15.70 0.57 30.25
N PRO A 16 -14.39 0.26 30.17
CA PRO A 16 -13.72 -0.54 31.21
C PRO A 16 -13.68 0.16 32.58
N ILE A 17 -13.58 1.49 32.61
CA ILE A 17 -13.57 2.28 33.83
C ILE A 17 -14.96 2.19 34.51
N VAL A 18 -16.03 2.37 33.74
CA VAL A 18 -17.40 2.26 34.25
C VAL A 18 -17.67 0.85 34.76
N MET A 19 -17.21 -0.18 34.05
CA MET A 19 -17.37 -1.58 34.48
C MET A 19 -16.56 -1.88 35.73
N MET A 20 -15.33 -1.36 35.88
CA MET A 20 -14.54 -1.51 37.09
C MET A 20 -15.20 -0.86 38.29
N VAL A 21 -15.77 0.34 38.11
CA VAL A 21 -16.51 1.05 39.17
C VAL A 21 -17.77 0.28 39.53
N ALA A 22 -18.52 -0.24 38.57
CA ALA A 22 -19.73 -1.04 38.83
C ALA A 22 -19.42 -2.33 39.62
N VAL A 23 -18.38 -3.06 39.24
CA VAL A 23 -17.94 -4.27 39.95
C VAL A 23 -17.47 -3.92 41.37
N GLY A 24 -16.71 -2.83 41.53
CA GLY A 24 -16.28 -2.33 42.84
C GLY A 24 -17.44 -1.91 43.73
N ALA A 25 -18.47 -1.24 43.17
CA ALA A 25 -19.68 -0.85 43.92
C ALA A 25 -20.49 -2.09 44.38
N VAL A 26 -20.67 -3.07 43.50
CA VAL A 26 -21.37 -4.34 43.90
C VAL A 26 -20.61 -5.06 44.99
N MET A 27 -19.28 -5.09 44.91
CA MET A 27 -18.43 -5.72 45.91
C MET A 27 -18.47 -4.98 47.25
N ALA A 28 -18.47 -3.66 47.23
CA ALA A 28 -18.62 -2.82 48.44
C ALA A 28 -19.99 -3.02 49.10
N LEU A 29 -21.06 -3.06 48.31
CA LEU A 29 -22.42 -3.30 48.81
C LEU A 29 -22.56 -4.69 49.45
N MET A 30 -21.90 -5.71 48.91
CA MET A 30 -21.88 -7.06 49.48
C MET A 30 -21.08 -7.13 50.77
N LEU A 31 -19.96 -6.43 50.89
CA LEU A 31 -19.17 -6.35 52.13
C LEU A 31 -19.95 -5.64 53.26
N LEU A 32 -20.67 -4.58 52.94
CA LEU A 32 -21.53 -3.85 53.89
C LEU A 32 -22.74 -4.64 54.32
N SER A 33 -23.20 -5.64 53.54
CA SER A 33 -24.38 -6.45 53.82
C SER A 33 -24.13 -7.59 54.86
N GLY A 34 -22.90 -7.70 55.39
CA GLY A 34 -22.57 -8.60 56.52
C GLY A 34 -22.76 -10.11 56.26
N ARG A 35 -23.00 -10.52 55.03
CA ARG A 35 -23.14 -11.93 54.66
C ARG A 35 -21.76 -12.55 54.47
N ALA A 36 -21.49 -13.64 55.18
CA ALA A 36 -20.26 -14.41 55.04
C ALA A 36 -20.13 -14.89 53.58
N MET A 37 -19.16 -14.31 52.85
CA MET A 37 -18.85 -14.69 51.47
C MET A 37 -18.13 -16.01 51.44
N GLY A 38 -18.76 -17.02 50.85
CA GLY A 38 -18.04 -18.22 50.41
C GLY A 38 -17.03 -17.82 49.26
N PRO A 39 -15.85 -18.48 49.25
CA PRO A 39 -14.81 -18.19 48.26
C PRO A 39 -15.29 -18.30 46.78
N MET A 40 -16.37 -19.04 46.55
CA MET A 40 -16.97 -19.25 45.23
C MET A 40 -17.68 -18.02 44.68
N MET A 41 -18.06 -17.05 45.51
CA MET A 41 -18.75 -15.83 45.08
C MET A 41 -17.79 -14.76 44.51
N LEU A 42 -16.50 -14.86 44.81
CA LEU A 42 -15.43 -14.01 44.24
C LEU A 42 -14.99 -14.47 42.86
N VAL A 43 -15.19 -15.74 42.52
CA VAL A 43 -14.78 -16.31 41.24
C VAL A 43 -15.55 -15.71 40.06
N PHE A 44 -16.86 -15.42 40.26
CA PHE A 44 -17.72 -14.91 39.18
C PHE A 44 -17.35 -13.52 38.69
N PRO A 45 -17.17 -12.49 39.54
CA PRO A 45 -16.71 -11.17 39.07
C PRO A 45 -15.28 -11.20 38.51
N LEU A 46 -14.44 -12.09 39.06
CA LEU A 46 -13.08 -12.25 38.55
C LEU A 46 -13.08 -12.86 37.13
N MET A 47 -13.88 -13.87 36.86
CA MET A 47 -14.05 -14.44 35.52
C MET A 47 -14.68 -13.44 34.54
N MET A 48 -15.63 -12.61 34.95
CA MET A 48 -16.19 -11.55 34.12
C MET A 48 -15.13 -10.50 33.77
N ALA A 49 -14.30 -10.10 34.72
CA ALA A 49 -13.21 -9.15 34.47
C ALA A 49 -12.18 -9.72 33.49
N PHE A 50 -11.77 -10.98 33.64
CA PHE A 50 -10.87 -11.65 32.69
C PHE A 50 -11.50 -11.83 31.30
N GLY A 51 -12.76 -12.15 31.20
CA GLY A 51 -13.49 -12.27 29.93
C GLY A 51 -13.56 -10.95 29.19
N LEU A 52 -13.76 -9.84 29.89
CA LEU A 52 -13.73 -8.51 29.30
C LEU A 52 -12.34 -8.12 28.81
N ILE A 53 -11.29 -8.37 29.57
CA ILE A 53 -9.91 -8.11 29.18
C ILE A 53 -9.54 -8.92 27.92
N ALA A 54 -9.90 -10.20 27.85
CA ALA A 54 -9.68 -11.07 26.72
C ALA A 54 -10.43 -10.61 25.45
N MET A 55 -11.61 -10.01 25.60
CA MET A 55 -12.40 -9.51 24.48
C MET A 55 -11.83 -8.23 23.85
N PHE A 56 -11.01 -7.47 24.59
CA PHE A 56 -10.43 -6.21 24.11
C PHE A 56 -9.02 -6.35 23.49
N GLN A 57 -8.29 -7.43 23.78
CA GLN A 57 -6.90 -7.60 23.31
C GLN A 57 -6.72 -7.92 21.80
N PRO A 58 -7.57 -8.69 21.11
CA PRO A 58 -7.27 -9.09 19.72
C PRO A 58 -7.47 -7.99 18.67
N GLN A 59 -8.21 -6.93 18.98
CA GLN A 59 -8.66 -5.96 17.98
C GLN A 59 -7.63 -4.86 17.67
N GLU A 60 -6.70 -4.59 18.57
CA GLU A 60 -5.63 -3.60 18.34
C GLU A 60 -4.61 -4.12 17.34
N GLN A 61 -4.24 -5.38 17.43
CA GLN A 61 -3.24 -5.99 16.55
C GLN A 61 -3.74 -6.12 15.10
N GLN A 62 -5.01 -6.36 14.89
CA GLN A 62 -5.61 -6.46 13.57
C GLN A 62 -5.78 -5.08 12.91
N SER A 63 -6.06 -4.04 13.69
CA SER A 63 -6.13 -2.66 13.23
C SER A 63 -4.77 -2.14 12.74
N ASP A 64 -3.70 -2.49 13.43
CA ASP A 64 -2.33 -2.07 13.10
C ASP A 64 -1.83 -2.74 11.81
N ILE A 65 -2.14 -4.03 11.63
CA ILE A 65 -1.82 -4.77 10.41
C ILE A 65 -2.57 -4.19 9.21
N ASP A 66 -3.84 -3.85 9.37
CA ASP A 66 -4.66 -3.28 8.30
C ASP A 66 -4.19 -1.87 7.91
N GLU A 67 -3.70 -1.08 8.85
CA GLU A 67 -3.13 0.23 8.57
C GLU A 67 -1.80 0.11 7.81
N THR A 68 -0.91 -0.75 8.26
CA THR A 68 0.36 -1.05 7.57
C THR A 68 0.11 -1.54 6.15
N ARG A 69 -0.86 -2.43 5.96
CA ARG A 69 -1.29 -2.93 4.64
C ARG A 69 -1.79 -1.79 3.74
N ARG A 70 -2.60 -0.88 4.26
CA ARG A 70 -3.11 0.28 3.50
C ARG A 70 -2.00 1.23 3.08
N VAL A 71 -1.03 1.48 3.96
CA VAL A 71 0.14 2.33 3.65
C VAL A 71 0.95 1.69 2.53
N TYR A 72 1.23 0.39 2.62
CA TYR A 72 1.96 -0.36 1.61
C TYR A 72 1.25 -0.35 0.24
N LEU A 73 -0.05 -0.62 0.21
CA LEU A 73 -0.83 -0.61 -1.04
C LEU A 73 -0.88 0.78 -1.68
N ARG A 74 -0.98 1.86 -0.89
CA ARG A 74 -0.88 3.23 -1.40
C ARG A 74 0.50 3.53 -1.99
N HIS A 75 1.55 3.02 -1.37
CA HIS A 75 2.91 3.16 -1.90
C HIS A 75 3.07 2.44 -3.25
N LEU A 76 2.60 1.20 -3.37
CA LEU A 76 2.60 0.45 -4.63
C LEU A 76 1.80 1.17 -5.73
N ASP A 77 0.64 1.72 -5.41
CA ASP A 77 -0.17 2.49 -6.36
C ASP A 77 0.58 3.75 -6.83
N ALA A 78 1.23 4.46 -5.92
CA ALA A 78 2.04 5.63 -6.26
C ALA A 78 3.24 5.28 -7.16
N LEU A 79 3.94 4.17 -6.88
CA LEU A 79 5.02 3.66 -7.72
C LEU A 79 4.51 3.28 -9.11
N THR A 80 3.40 2.55 -9.19
CA THR A 80 2.79 2.14 -10.46
C THR A 80 2.36 3.36 -11.29
N LYS A 81 1.81 4.39 -10.67
CA LYS A 81 1.46 5.66 -11.34
C LYS A 81 2.68 6.37 -11.88
N ARG A 82 3.76 6.46 -11.10
CA ARG A 82 5.03 7.07 -11.54
C ARG A 82 5.63 6.31 -12.72
N ALA A 83 5.68 4.98 -12.64
CA ALA A 83 6.20 4.14 -13.70
C ALA A 83 5.40 4.28 -14.99
N ARG A 84 4.05 4.31 -14.91
CA ARG A 84 3.20 4.58 -16.08
C ARG A 84 3.41 5.98 -16.66
N ALA A 85 3.58 6.98 -15.82
CA ALA A 85 3.90 8.34 -16.29
C ALA A 85 5.25 8.39 -17.01
N ASN A 86 6.27 7.67 -16.51
CA ASN A 86 7.55 7.53 -17.17
C ASN A 86 7.44 6.77 -18.50
N ALA A 87 6.63 5.70 -18.54
CA ALA A 87 6.34 4.96 -19.76
C ALA A 87 5.72 5.85 -20.85
N VAL A 88 4.79 6.73 -20.49
CA VAL A 88 4.19 7.69 -21.41
C VAL A 88 5.24 8.67 -21.95
N LYS A 89 6.10 9.20 -21.07
CA LYS A 89 7.20 10.09 -21.48
C LYS A 89 8.20 9.38 -22.39
N GLN A 90 8.56 8.15 -22.04
CA GLN A 90 9.45 7.32 -22.84
C GLN A 90 8.86 7.08 -24.22
N ARG A 91 7.59 6.71 -24.31
CA ARG A 91 6.90 6.55 -25.59
C ARG A 91 6.89 7.84 -26.41
N ALA A 92 6.56 8.97 -25.81
CA ALA A 92 6.57 10.25 -26.48
C ALA A 92 7.97 10.61 -27.01
N HIS A 93 9.02 10.34 -26.24
CA HIS A 93 10.40 10.56 -26.62
C HIS A 93 10.80 9.69 -27.83
N PHE A 94 10.51 8.40 -27.80
CA PHE A 94 10.81 7.50 -28.92
C PHE A 94 9.98 7.82 -30.15
N SER A 95 8.70 8.19 -30.00
CA SER A 95 7.87 8.64 -31.12
C SER A 95 8.38 9.94 -31.75
N TYR A 96 9.00 10.80 -30.94
CA TYR A 96 9.67 12.01 -31.45
C TYR A 96 10.95 11.65 -32.18
N LEU A 97 11.80 10.78 -31.65
CA LEU A 97 13.03 10.34 -32.28
C LEU A 97 12.76 9.51 -33.54
N HIS A 98 11.79 8.63 -33.50
CA HIS A 98 11.46 7.71 -34.59
C HIS A 98 10.00 7.88 -35.02
N PRO A 99 9.64 8.93 -35.72
CA PRO A 99 8.28 9.20 -36.14
C PRO A 99 7.73 8.08 -37.04
N GLU A 100 6.41 7.95 -37.07
CA GLU A 100 5.76 7.03 -38.01
C GLU A 100 6.04 7.42 -39.46
N PRO A 101 6.11 6.47 -40.39
CA PRO A 101 6.36 6.74 -41.79
C PRO A 101 5.41 7.78 -42.40
N ALA A 102 4.15 7.77 -41.97
CA ALA A 102 3.16 8.76 -42.42
C ALA A 102 3.49 10.20 -41.95
N MET A 103 4.21 10.33 -40.84
CA MET A 103 4.58 11.64 -40.29
C MET A 103 5.93 12.16 -40.84
N LEU A 104 6.68 11.34 -41.56
CA LEU A 104 7.96 11.75 -42.14
C LEU A 104 7.81 12.88 -43.14
N LEU A 105 6.72 12.88 -43.90
CA LEU A 105 6.43 13.94 -44.87
C LEU A 105 6.29 15.32 -44.21
N THR A 106 5.76 15.39 -43.02
CA THR A 106 5.65 16.66 -42.27
C THR A 106 6.99 17.15 -41.74
N GLY A 107 7.98 16.28 -41.68
CA GLY A 107 9.33 16.59 -41.21
C GLY A 107 10.24 17.16 -42.31
N VAL A 108 9.90 16.93 -43.59
CA VAL A 108 10.78 17.30 -44.73
C VAL A 108 11.03 18.80 -44.81
N ASP A 109 10.05 19.64 -44.49
CA ASP A 109 10.17 21.10 -44.49
C ASP A 109 10.62 21.68 -43.13
N SER A 110 11.00 20.82 -42.19
CA SER A 110 11.44 21.26 -40.87
C SER A 110 12.95 21.18 -40.69
N ALA A 111 13.50 21.93 -39.75
CA ALA A 111 14.90 21.88 -39.34
C ALA A 111 15.35 20.47 -38.88
N ARG A 112 14.42 19.56 -38.62
CA ARG A 112 14.69 18.20 -38.18
C ARG A 112 15.31 17.28 -39.23
N VAL A 113 15.22 17.62 -40.48
CA VAL A 113 15.84 16.85 -41.59
C VAL A 113 17.35 16.65 -41.37
N TRP A 114 18.01 17.60 -40.73
CA TRP A 114 19.46 17.58 -40.48
C TRP A 114 19.86 17.26 -39.05
N GLU A 115 18.91 16.93 -38.17
CA GLU A 115 19.19 16.58 -36.78
C GLU A 115 20.11 15.35 -36.67
N ARG A 116 20.01 14.40 -37.62
CA ARG A 116 20.83 13.19 -37.65
C ARG A 116 21.90 13.26 -38.69
N GLY A 117 22.89 14.12 -38.46
CA GLY A 117 24.05 14.23 -39.32
C GLY A 117 25.03 13.07 -39.20
N ALA A 118 25.85 12.87 -40.23
CA ALA A 118 26.94 11.90 -40.19
C ALA A 118 27.88 12.23 -39.01
N GLY A 119 28.00 11.33 -38.04
CA GLY A 119 28.80 11.53 -36.82
C GLY A 119 27.99 11.58 -35.52
N THR A 120 26.67 11.64 -35.58
CA THR A 120 25.82 11.41 -34.38
C THR A 120 25.61 9.92 -34.16
N ALA A 121 25.51 9.49 -32.91
CA ALA A 121 25.28 8.08 -32.56
C ALA A 121 23.96 7.51 -33.14
N GLU A 122 23.05 8.40 -33.52
CA GLU A 122 21.71 8.06 -34.04
C GLU A 122 21.62 8.12 -35.58
N SER A 123 22.71 8.46 -36.28
CA SER A 123 22.69 8.66 -37.73
C SER A 123 22.25 7.42 -38.53
N LEU A 124 22.50 6.22 -38.02
CA LEU A 124 22.18 4.96 -38.69
C LEU A 124 21.03 4.19 -38.00
N GLN A 125 20.36 4.81 -37.06
CA GLN A 125 19.22 4.15 -36.39
C GLN A 125 17.98 4.23 -37.29
N VAL A 126 17.37 3.06 -37.51
CA VAL A 126 16.19 2.92 -38.36
C VAL A 126 15.06 2.29 -37.55
N ARG A 127 13.88 2.81 -37.73
CA ARG A 127 12.68 2.20 -37.15
C ARG A 127 12.30 0.97 -37.96
N LEU A 128 12.26 -0.20 -37.29
CA LEU A 128 11.84 -1.45 -37.93
C LEU A 128 10.34 -1.73 -37.71
N GLY A 129 9.78 -1.24 -36.61
CA GLY A 129 8.40 -1.50 -36.25
C GLY A 129 8.06 -1.04 -34.85
N THR A 130 6.92 -1.47 -34.33
CA THR A 130 6.48 -1.21 -32.97
C THR A 130 6.49 -2.50 -32.15
N GLY A 131 7.06 -2.46 -30.96
CA GLY A 131 7.20 -3.61 -30.09
C GLY A 131 7.08 -3.24 -28.61
N ALA A 132 7.25 -4.23 -27.75
CA ALA A 132 7.37 -4.00 -26.32
C ALA A 132 8.81 -3.71 -25.96
N MET A 133 9.04 -2.69 -25.16
CA MET A 133 10.37 -2.28 -24.70
C MET A 133 10.40 -2.24 -23.17
N ALA A 134 11.57 -2.48 -22.60
CA ALA A 134 11.76 -2.30 -21.16
C ALA A 134 11.61 -0.81 -20.77
N LEU A 135 11.14 -0.57 -19.56
CA LEU A 135 11.05 0.77 -19.01
C LEU A 135 12.48 1.31 -18.75
N CYS A 136 12.76 2.55 -19.14
CA CYS A 136 14.06 3.20 -18.91
C CYS A 136 14.40 3.37 -17.43
N THR A 137 13.39 3.41 -16.58
CA THR A 137 13.54 3.41 -15.12
C THR A 137 13.05 2.07 -14.58
N PRO A 138 13.90 1.03 -14.55
CA PRO A 138 13.50 -0.28 -14.07
C PRO A 138 13.01 -0.17 -12.62
N VAL A 139 11.96 -0.90 -12.32
CA VAL A 139 11.49 -1.04 -10.94
C VAL A 139 12.21 -2.25 -10.36
N GLU A 140 13.19 -1.99 -9.52
CA GLU A 140 13.84 -3.03 -8.75
C GLU A 140 12.95 -3.38 -7.56
N VAL A 141 12.75 -4.66 -7.37
CA VAL A 141 12.00 -5.19 -6.23
C VAL A 141 13.01 -5.99 -5.43
N ASP A 142 13.28 -5.54 -4.22
CA ASP A 142 14.08 -6.32 -3.28
C ASP A 142 13.42 -7.68 -3.06
N ASP A 143 14.22 -8.70 -2.85
CA ASP A 143 13.71 -10.03 -2.56
C ASP A 143 12.79 -9.96 -1.32
N PRO A 144 11.50 -10.23 -1.49
CA PRO A 144 10.55 -10.08 -0.39
C PRO A 144 10.74 -11.11 0.73
N GLY A 145 11.74 -11.95 0.67
CA GLY A 145 11.98 -13.02 1.63
C GLY A 145 11.09 -14.24 1.44
N SER A 146 10.97 -15.06 2.48
CA SER A 146 10.17 -16.28 2.40
C SER A 146 8.69 -15.99 2.13
N PRO A 147 8.06 -16.72 1.19
CA PRO A 147 6.64 -16.55 0.88
C PRO A 147 5.71 -16.76 2.09
N GLU A 148 6.19 -17.45 3.12
CA GLU A 148 5.45 -17.75 4.34
C GLU A 148 5.33 -16.53 5.26
N ASP A 149 6.29 -15.60 5.18
CA ASP A 149 6.35 -14.38 5.99
C ASP A 149 5.58 -13.20 5.37
N LEU A 150 5.14 -13.36 4.12
CA LEU A 150 4.46 -12.30 3.37
C LEU A 150 2.94 -12.34 3.55
N ASP A 151 2.36 -11.21 3.85
CA ASP A 151 0.91 -11.05 3.74
C ASP A 151 0.45 -11.37 2.31
N PRO A 152 -0.46 -12.36 2.13
CA PRO A 152 -0.86 -12.82 0.81
C PRO A 152 -1.47 -11.73 -0.07
N VAL A 153 -2.16 -10.76 0.51
CA VAL A 153 -2.76 -9.63 -0.21
C VAL A 153 -1.68 -8.70 -0.76
N CYS A 154 -0.66 -8.40 0.05
CA CYS A 154 0.47 -7.58 -0.35
C CYS A 154 1.31 -8.28 -1.42
N ALA A 155 1.55 -9.58 -1.30
CA ALA A 155 2.31 -10.37 -2.27
C ALA A 155 1.62 -10.43 -3.65
N VAL A 156 0.31 -10.63 -3.70
CA VAL A 156 -0.46 -10.62 -4.96
C VAL A 156 -0.46 -9.23 -5.59
N SER A 157 -0.61 -8.19 -4.77
CA SER A 157 -0.61 -6.80 -5.23
C SER A 157 0.74 -6.39 -5.80
N LEU A 158 1.83 -6.80 -5.15
CA LEU A 158 3.20 -6.59 -5.64
C LEU A 158 3.42 -7.26 -7.00
N ARG A 159 3.08 -8.54 -7.14
CA ARG A 159 3.22 -9.25 -8.44
C ARG A 159 2.44 -8.58 -9.55
N ARG A 160 1.22 -8.12 -9.29
CA ARG A 160 0.41 -7.37 -10.26
C ARG A 160 1.05 -6.04 -10.63
N ALA A 161 1.58 -5.31 -9.66
CA ALA A 161 2.26 -4.04 -9.91
C ALA A 161 3.51 -4.25 -10.78
N VAL A 162 4.34 -5.23 -10.46
CA VAL A 162 5.55 -5.57 -11.24
C VAL A 162 5.19 -6.00 -12.67
N ALA A 163 4.19 -6.88 -12.83
CA ALA A 163 3.73 -7.31 -14.15
C ALA A 163 3.16 -6.15 -14.99
N ALA A 164 2.48 -5.19 -14.35
CA ALA A 164 1.90 -4.04 -15.04
C ALA A 164 2.92 -2.98 -15.48
N VAL A 165 4.14 -3.04 -14.95
CA VAL A 165 5.16 -2.00 -15.14
C VAL A 165 6.39 -2.51 -15.90
N GLY A 166 6.58 -3.85 -15.96
CA GLY A 166 7.80 -4.45 -16.51
C GLY A 166 8.06 -4.14 -17.99
N THR A 167 7.01 -3.85 -18.76
CA THR A 167 7.14 -3.57 -20.21
C THR A 167 6.27 -2.40 -20.63
N VAL A 168 6.78 -1.58 -21.54
CA VAL A 168 6.04 -0.49 -22.18
C VAL A 168 5.63 -0.97 -23.58
N PRO A 169 4.33 -1.17 -23.85
CA PRO A 169 3.87 -1.61 -25.16
C PRO A 169 3.92 -0.48 -26.19
N GLY A 170 4.17 -0.85 -27.44
CA GLY A 170 4.08 0.08 -28.58
C GLY A 170 5.25 1.05 -28.73
N LEU A 171 6.44 0.68 -28.26
CA LEU A 171 7.70 1.35 -28.60
C LEU A 171 8.40 0.61 -29.75
N SER A 172 9.02 1.37 -30.59
CA SER A 172 9.73 0.89 -31.78
C SER A 172 11.20 1.21 -31.72
#